data_617458e22b3ef7632b6a5624d4253668
#
_entry.id   617458e22b3ef7632b6a5624d4253668
#
_cell.length_a   1.000
_cell.length_b   1.000
_cell.length_c   1.000
_cell.angle_alpha   90.00
_cell.angle_beta   90.00
_cell.angle_gamma   90.00
#
_symmetry.space_group_name_H-M   'P 1'
#
loop_
_entity.id
_entity.type
_entity.pdbx_description
1 polymer ?
#
loop_
_entity_poly.entity_id
_entity_poly.type
_entity_poly.pdbx_seq_one_letter_code
_entity_poly.pdbx_strand_id
1 'polypeptide(L)'
;MKCVSISGVKKFVLKEKNKPISRDGSVIIDVKSCGICGSDIHYWLSGQPVGLIMGHEFAGVVVDSGSRSDLKKGDRVTGLPISPCMKCDACCSGNYQYCSETWTDAVGLSLDNSGAYAEYTSCRPDMIRKIPNGVSYDAACMVEPSAVSLHAVNLASIKIGDTVLIIGGGIIGLMAAEFAK
;
A
#
# COMPACT_ATOMS: atom_id res chain seq x y z
N MET A 1 5.08 4.61 19.19
CA MET A 1 5.82 4.30 17.95
C MET A 1 6.35 5.58 17.32
N LYS A 2 7.52 5.50 16.73
CA LYS A 2 8.06 6.60 15.91
C LYS A 2 7.39 6.63 14.55
N CYS A 3 7.12 7.81 14.04
CA CYS A 3 6.54 8.01 12.70
C CYS A 3 6.98 9.36 12.11
N VAL A 4 6.90 9.46 10.80
CA VAL A 4 7.20 10.68 10.05
C VAL A 4 5.91 11.20 9.42
N SER A 5 5.58 12.47 9.63
CA SER A 5 4.40 13.08 9.05
C SER A 5 4.71 14.40 8.33
N ILE A 6 3.85 14.76 7.40
CA ILE A 6 3.89 16.07 6.73
C ILE A 6 3.67 17.17 7.78
N SER A 7 4.52 18.19 7.76
CA SER A 7 4.43 19.36 8.65
C SER A 7 4.35 20.69 7.89
N GLY A 8 4.34 20.65 6.57
CA GLY A 8 4.25 21.80 5.67
C GLY A 8 4.94 21.54 4.34
N VAL A 9 4.99 22.55 3.49
CA VAL A 9 5.61 22.49 2.16
C VAL A 9 7.06 22.02 2.27
N LYS A 10 7.37 20.87 1.66
CA LYS A 10 8.69 20.21 1.66
C LYS A 10 9.24 19.96 3.06
N LYS A 11 8.35 19.72 4.05
CA LYS A 11 8.76 19.52 5.45
C LYS A 11 8.11 18.28 6.03
N PHE A 12 8.95 17.51 6.70
CA PHE A 12 8.54 16.38 7.55
C PHE A 12 8.90 16.68 9.01
N VAL A 13 8.18 16.03 9.90
CA VAL A 13 8.51 15.98 11.32
C VAL A 13 8.50 14.53 11.81
N LEU A 14 9.57 14.15 12.50
CA LEU A 14 9.60 12.92 13.27
C LEU A 14 8.85 13.15 14.58
N LYS A 15 7.91 12.29 14.89
CA LYS A 15 7.12 12.36 16.12
C LYS A 15 6.82 10.97 16.68
N GLU A 16 6.38 10.94 17.92
CA GLU A 16 5.86 9.75 18.55
C GLU A 16 4.33 9.74 18.53
N LYS A 17 3.75 8.56 18.32
CA LYS A 17 2.31 8.30 18.34
C LYS A 17 2.06 6.98 19.06
N ASN A 18 0.88 6.77 19.59
CA ASN A 18 0.48 5.46 20.09
C ASN A 18 0.49 4.44 18.94
N LYS A 19 0.85 3.20 19.25
CA LYS A 19 0.71 2.10 18.29
C LYS A 19 -0.75 1.96 17.87
N PRO A 20 -1.02 1.62 16.59
CA PRO A 20 -2.37 1.30 16.17
C PRO A 20 -2.88 0.08 16.95
N ILE A 21 -4.16 0.07 17.22
CA ILE A 21 -4.90 -1.07 17.75
C ILE A 21 -5.77 -1.65 16.65
N SER A 22 -6.03 -2.95 16.68
CA SER A 22 -6.95 -3.57 15.73
C SER A 22 -8.35 -2.99 15.90
N ARG A 23 -8.85 -2.36 14.83
CA ARG A 23 -10.21 -1.85 14.71
C ARG A 23 -10.89 -2.59 13.57
N ASP A 24 -12.15 -2.96 13.73
CA ASP A 24 -12.92 -3.68 12.71
C ASP A 24 -12.19 -4.91 12.12
N GLY A 25 -11.41 -5.59 12.97
CA GLY A 25 -10.63 -6.76 12.59
C GLY A 25 -9.37 -6.47 11.76
N SER A 26 -8.91 -5.21 11.72
CA SER A 26 -7.69 -4.86 11.00
C SER A 26 -6.45 -5.60 11.52
N VAL A 27 -5.52 -5.85 10.62
CA VAL A 27 -4.23 -6.50 10.90
C VAL A 27 -3.20 -5.41 11.25
N ILE A 28 -2.53 -5.57 12.39
CA ILE A 28 -1.45 -4.67 12.80
C ILE A 28 -0.11 -5.26 12.36
N ILE A 29 0.68 -4.44 11.70
CA ILE A 29 1.93 -4.83 11.03
C ILE A 29 3.09 -4.03 11.61
N ASP A 30 4.14 -4.71 12.05
CA ASP A 30 5.47 -4.15 12.31
C ASP A 30 6.18 -3.97 10.97
N VAL A 31 6.33 -2.73 10.53
CA VAL A 31 6.86 -2.36 9.21
C VAL A 31 8.35 -2.68 9.12
N LYS A 32 8.77 -3.38 8.08
CA LYS A 32 10.17 -3.72 7.81
C LYS A 32 10.73 -3.02 6.59
N SER A 33 9.88 -2.73 5.61
CA SER A 33 10.25 -1.97 4.42
C SER A 33 9.05 -1.19 3.90
N CYS A 34 9.29 0.00 3.36
CA CYS A 34 8.28 0.83 2.72
C CYS A 34 8.87 1.57 1.54
N GLY A 35 8.23 1.47 0.37
CA GLY A 35 8.58 2.22 -0.82
C GLY A 35 8.15 3.69 -0.74
N ILE A 36 8.59 4.47 -1.73
CA ILE A 36 8.23 5.88 -1.92
C ILE A 36 7.51 6.01 -3.26
N CYS A 37 6.21 6.28 -3.20
CA CYS A 37 5.39 6.52 -4.38
C CYS A 37 5.55 7.96 -4.91
N GLY A 38 5.27 8.17 -6.18
CA GLY A 38 5.17 9.52 -6.76
C GLY A 38 4.13 10.40 -6.06
N SER A 39 3.04 9.82 -5.54
CA SER A 39 2.04 10.54 -4.75
C SER A 39 2.59 11.08 -3.43
N ASP A 40 3.51 10.37 -2.78
CA ASP A 40 4.19 10.84 -1.56
C ASP A 40 5.00 12.11 -1.84
N ILE A 41 5.65 12.16 -3.01
CA ILE A 41 6.39 13.34 -3.46
C ILE A 41 5.45 14.52 -3.67
N HIS A 42 4.26 14.30 -4.26
CA HIS A 42 3.25 15.35 -4.45
C HIS A 42 2.74 15.89 -3.11
N TYR A 43 2.42 15.02 -2.14
CA TYR A 43 2.03 15.44 -0.80
C TYR A 43 3.14 16.23 -0.09
N TRP A 44 4.39 15.80 -0.20
CA TRP A 44 5.54 16.50 0.37
C TRP A 44 5.73 17.88 -0.29
N LEU A 45 5.63 17.98 -1.62
CA LEU A 45 5.75 19.24 -2.36
C LEU A 45 4.63 20.23 -2.00
N SER A 46 3.40 19.78 -1.87
CA SER A 46 2.26 20.60 -1.48
C SER A 46 2.24 20.94 0.00
N GLY A 47 2.83 20.09 0.84
CA GLY A 47 2.77 20.19 2.30
C GLY A 47 1.40 19.88 2.88
N GLN A 48 0.52 19.22 2.11
CA GLN A 48 -0.87 18.91 2.47
C GLN A 48 -1.21 17.44 2.23
N PRO A 49 -2.08 16.87 3.06
CA PRO A 49 -2.61 17.43 4.31
C PRO A 49 -1.57 17.38 5.44
N VAL A 50 -1.49 18.43 6.23
CA VAL A 50 -0.60 18.45 7.41
C VAL A 50 -1.02 17.37 8.41
N GLY A 51 -0.04 16.65 8.92
CA GLY A 51 -0.26 15.54 9.87
C GLY A 51 -0.35 14.17 9.21
N LEU A 52 -0.47 14.07 7.89
CA LEU A 52 -0.49 12.79 7.17
C LEU A 52 0.82 12.03 7.42
N ILE A 53 0.68 10.78 7.83
CA ILE A 53 1.75 9.80 7.88
C ILE A 53 1.61 8.95 6.63
N MET A 54 2.48 9.18 5.67
CA MET A 54 2.43 8.52 4.35
C MET A 54 3.02 7.10 4.37
N GLY A 55 3.23 6.54 3.19
CA GLY A 55 3.78 5.21 2.96
C GLY A 55 2.69 4.16 2.82
N HIS A 56 2.42 3.79 1.57
CA HIS A 56 1.37 2.83 1.20
C HIS A 56 1.92 1.62 0.43
N GLU A 57 3.20 1.62 0.12
CA GLU A 57 3.94 0.51 -0.49
C GLU A 57 4.75 -0.20 0.60
N PHE A 58 4.19 -1.16 1.34
CA PHE A 58 4.78 -1.67 2.57
C PHE A 58 4.87 -3.19 2.64
N ALA A 59 5.83 -3.65 3.43
CA ALA A 59 5.97 -5.03 3.85
C ALA A 59 6.42 -5.11 5.30
N GLY A 60 5.98 -6.15 6.03
CA GLY A 60 6.32 -6.28 7.43
C GLY A 60 5.90 -7.60 8.05
N VAL A 61 5.77 -7.59 9.36
CA VAL A 61 5.46 -8.76 10.19
C VAL A 61 4.18 -8.52 10.97
N VAL A 62 3.28 -9.50 10.95
CA VAL A 62 2.03 -9.45 11.73
C VAL A 62 2.35 -9.43 13.22
N VAL A 63 1.82 -8.45 13.94
CA VAL A 63 1.85 -8.39 15.41
C VAL A 63 0.49 -8.64 16.03
N ASP A 64 -0.58 -8.34 15.29
CA ASP A 64 -1.97 -8.69 15.61
C ASP A 64 -2.68 -9.07 14.31
N SER A 65 -3.25 -10.28 14.25
CA SER A 65 -3.90 -10.80 13.03
C SER A 65 -5.33 -10.28 12.83
N GLY A 66 -5.87 -9.54 13.77
CA GLY A 66 -7.24 -9.04 13.71
C GLY A 66 -8.26 -10.17 13.50
N SER A 67 -9.11 -10.03 12.48
CA SER A 67 -10.12 -11.05 12.12
C SER A 67 -9.60 -12.19 11.23
N ARG A 68 -8.32 -12.19 10.82
CA ARG A 68 -7.75 -13.19 9.90
C ARG A 68 -7.31 -14.46 10.64
N SER A 69 -8.10 -15.51 10.56
CA SER A 69 -7.81 -16.82 11.18
C SER A 69 -6.64 -17.58 10.52
N ASP A 70 -6.33 -17.27 9.27
CA ASP A 70 -5.21 -17.87 8.51
C ASP A 70 -3.87 -17.14 8.77
N LEU A 71 -3.89 -15.99 9.44
CA LEU A 71 -2.70 -15.25 9.85
C LEU A 71 -2.38 -15.50 11.31
N LYS A 72 -1.08 -15.49 11.63
CA LYS A 72 -0.58 -15.54 13.00
C LYS A 72 0.52 -14.50 13.21
N LYS A 73 0.73 -14.12 14.47
CA LYS A 73 1.86 -13.28 14.86
C LYS A 73 3.17 -13.87 14.35
N GLY A 74 3.99 -13.06 13.69
CA GLY A 74 5.23 -13.46 13.07
C GLY A 74 5.11 -13.77 11.57
N ASP A 75 3.91 -13.90 10.99
CA ASP A 75 3.74 -14.05 9.55
C ASP A 75 4.24 -12.82 8.81
N ARG A 76 4.93 -13.05 7.69
CA ARG A 76 5.44 -12.02 6.81
C ARG A 76 4.36 -11.62 5.83
N VAL A 77 4.06 -10.32 5.74
CA VAL A 77 2.93 -9.81 4.94
C VAL A 77 3.25 -8.52 4.21
N THR A 78 2.54 -8.34 3.10
CA THR A 78 2.34 -7.07 2.40
C THR A 78 0.83 -6.84 2.23
N GLY A 79 0.41 -5.69 1.74
CA GLY A 79 -1.01 -5.42 1.53
C GLY A 79 -1.26 -4.31 0.54
N LEU A 80 -2.51 -4.24 0.06
CA LEU A 80 -3.02 -3.10 -0.67
C LEU A 80 -3.49 -2.03 0.32
N PRO A 81 -3.21 -0.75 0.08
CA PRO A 81 -3.53 0.32 1.01
C PRO A 81 -5.01 0.69 1.07
N ILE A 82 -5.82 0.22 0.14
CA ILE A 82 -7.22 0.61 -0.04
C ILE A 82 -8.15 0.05 1.04
N SER A 83 -9.30 0.73 1.25
CA SER A 83 -10.27 0.40 2.29
C SER A 83 -11.71 0.32 1.73
N PRO A 84 -11.99 -0.58 0.75
CA PRO A 84 -13.31 -0.70 0.14
C PRO A 84 -14.37 -1.18 1.15
N CYS A 85 -15.64 -0.81 0.95
CA CYS A 85 -16.73 -1.17 1.87
C CYS A 85 -17.15 -2.65 1.81
N MET A 86 -16.74 -3.40 0.80
CA MET A 86 -17.02 -4.83 0.53
C MET A 86 -18.50 -5.19 0.33
N LYS A 87 -19.39 -4.20 0.15
CA LYS A 87 -20.85 -4.43 0.06
C LYS A 87 -21.57 -3.67 -1.06
N CYS A 88 -20.94 -2.65 -1.68
CA CYS A 88 -21.53 -1.95 -2.83
C CYS A 88 -21.33 -2.74 -4.13
N ASP A 89 -22.05 -2.36 -5.18
CA ASP A 89 -22.02 -3.05 -6.49
C ASP A 89 -20.61 -3.14 -7.07
N ALA A 90 -19.81 -2.07 -6.92
CA ALA A 90 -18.41 -2.08 -7.34
C ALA A 90 -17.60 -3.15 -6.58
N CYS A 91 -17.77 -3.24 -5.26
CA CYS A 91 -17.09 -4.25 -4.45
C CYS A 91 -17.55 -5.67 -4.77
N CYS A 92 -18.87 -5.87 -4.90
CA CYS A 92 -19.44 -7.18 -5.24
C CYS A 92 -18.99 -7.67 -6.63
N SER A 93 -18.68 -6.73 -7.53
CA SER A 93 -18.14 -7.02 -8.88
C SER A 93 -16.60 -7.13 -8.91
N GLY A 94 -15.90 -7.01 -7.76
CA GLY A 94 -14.44 -7.07 -7.70
C GLY A 94 -13.73 -5.77 -8.12
N ASN A 95 -14.47 -4.71 -8.39
CA ASN A 95 -13.94 -3.41 -8.84
C ASN A 95 -13.75 -2.46 -7.65
N TYR A 96 -12.91 -2.85 -6.69
CA TYR A 96 -12.69 -2.15 -5.42
C TYR A 96 -12.27 -0.69 -5.59
N GLN A 97 -11.54 -0.37 -6.66
CA GLN A 97 -11.08 0.99 -6.99
C GLN A 97 -12.23 1.97 -7.27
N TYR A 98 -13.42 1.50 -7.62
CA TYR A 98 -14.61 2.31 -7.88
C TYR A 98 -15.56 2.40 -6.67
N CYS A 99 -15.21 1.80 -5.53
CA CYS A 99 -15.96 1.97 -4.30
C CYS A 99 -15.77 3.39 -3.75
N SER A 100 -16.87 4.06 -3.37
CA SER A 100 -16.82 5.41 -2.80
C SER A 100 -16.02 5.50 -1.50
N GLU A 101 -15.95 4.40 -0.74
CA GLU A 101 -15.25 4.33 0.54
C GLU A 101 -13.77 3.95 0.42
N THR A 102 -13.29 3.60 -0.79
CA THR A 102 -11.96 3.00 -0.99
C THR A 102 -10.82 3.82 -0.40
N TRP A 103 -10.93 5.14 -0.39
CA TRP A 103 -9.87 6.06 0.05
C TRP A 103 -10.11 6.65 1.44
N THR A 104 -11.27 6.43 2.07
CA THR A 104 -11.63 7.07 3.35
C THR A 104 -10.72 6.64 4.50
N ASP A 105 -10.32 5.37 4.56
CA ASP A 105 -9.41 4.81 5.58
C ASP A 105 -8.19 4.11 4.93
N ALA A 106 -7.74 4.66 3.78
CA ALA A 106 -6.61 4.09 3.05
C ALA A 106 -5.29 4.32 3.78
N VAL A 107 -4.49 3.26 3.90
CA VAL A 107 -3.19 3.25 4.59
C VAL A 107 -2.25 4.28 3.97
N GLY A 108 -1.85 5.28 4.74
CA GLY A 108 -0.89 6.30 4.29
C GLY A 108 -1.40 7.30 3.25
N LEU A 109 -2.68 7.24 2.92
CA LEU A 109 -3.37 8.13 1.97
C LEU A 109 -4.55 8.85 2.61
N SER A 110 -4.87 8.52 3.86
CA SER A 110 -5.90 9.13 4.70
C SER A 110 -5.33 9.62 6.02
N LEU A 111 -5.88 10.68 6.59
CA LEU A 111 -5.52 11.14 7.94
C LEU A 111 -6.00 10.18 9.05
N ASP A 112 -7.00 9.37 8.75
CA ASP A 112 -7.61 8.43 9.71
C ASP A 112 -6.78 7.17 9.88
N ASN A 113 -5.97 6.78 8.86
CA ASN A 113 -5.13 5.60 8.90
C ASN A 113 -3.66 5.93 8.58
N SER A 114 -2.82 5.78 9.61
CA SER A 114 -1.39 6.04 9.49
C SER A 114 -0.72 5.07 8.52
N GLY A 115 0.04 5.61 7.58
CA GLY A 115 0.86 4.84 6.66
C GLY A 115 2.11 4.23 7.30
N ALA A 116 2.91 3.63 6.44
CA ALA A 116 4.07 2.84 6.82
C ALA A 116 5.38 3.66 6.96
N TYR A 117 5.32 5.00 6.83
CA TYR A 117 6.42 5.84 7.34
C TYR A 117 6.35 5.93 8.86
N ALA A 118 6.16 4.79 9.48
CA ALA A 118 6.05 4.54 10.90
C ALA A 118 6.53 3.14 11.25
N GLU A 119 6.82 2.87 12.53
CA GLU A 119 7.21 1.53 12.98
C GLU A 119 6.06 0.51 12.82
N TYR A 120 4.81 0.96 12.90
CA TYR A 120 3.62 0.10 12.78
C TYR A 120 2.55 0.77 11.93
N THR A 121 1.82 -0.06 11.16
CA THR A 121 0.63 0.36 10.42
C THR A 121 -0.51 -0.62 10.65
N SER A 122 -1.73 -0.18 10.30
CA SER A 122 -2.96 -0.99 10.36
C SER A 122 -3.51 -1.13 8.95
N CYS A 123 -3.87 -2.35 8.56
CA CYS A 123 -4.42 -2.62 7.24
C CYS A 123 -5.66 -3.50 7.33
N ARG A 124 -6.61 -3.29 6.43
CA ARG A 124 -7.80 -4.14 6.32
C ARG A 124 -7.43 -5.60 6.13
N PRO A 125 -8.13 -6.53 6.79
CA PRO A 125 -7.81 -7.94 6.72
C PRO A 125 -7.88 -8.49 5.28
N ASP A 126 -8.87 -8.06 4.50
CA ASP A 126 -9.08 -8.51 3.11
C ASP A 126 -7.94 -8.11 2.16
N MET A 127 -7.21 -7.04 2.50
CA MET A 127 -6.15 -6.46 1.67
C MET A 127 -4.78 -7.07 1.94
N ILE A 128 -4.63 -7.90 2.97
CA ILE A 128 -3.34 -8.52 3.35
C ILE A 128 -3.04 -9.76 2.52
N ARG A 129 -1.78 -9.90 2.15
CA ARG A 129 -1.23 -11.09 1.48
C ARG A 129 0.03 -11.56 2.19
N LYS A 130 0.17 -12.89 2.36
CA LYS A 130 1.41 -13.48 2.89
C LYS A 130 2.53 -13.37 1.87
N ILE A 131 3.72 -13.05 2.36
CA ILE A 131 4.93 -13.03 1.54
C ILE A 131 5.48 -14.45 1.46
N PRO A 132 5.72 -14.99 0.25
CA PRO A 132 6.34 -16.31 0.08
C PRO A 132 7.73 -16.37 0.71
N ASN A 133 8.15 -17.58 1.08
CA ASN A 133 9.53 -17.83 1.53
C ASN A 133 10.53 -17.45 0.44
N GLY A 134 11.63 -16.82 0.84
CA GLY A 134 12.69 -16.39 -0.08
C GLY A 134 12.51 -14.98 -0.66
N VAL A 135 11.30 -14.38 -0.58
CA VAL A 135 11.08 -12.97 -0.98
C VAL A 135 11.49 -12.05 0.17
N SER A 136 12.36 -11.05 -0.08
CA SER A 136 12.75 -10.05 0.92
C SER A 136 11.60 -9.07 1.23
N TYR A 137 11.69 -8.32 2.32
CA TYR A 137 10.73 -7.24 2.60
C TYR A 137 10.84 -6.11 1.58
N ASP A 138 12.06 -5.81 1.11
CA ASP A 138 12.29 -4.79 0.09
C ASP A 138 11.66 -5.16 -1.26
N ALA A 139 11.72 -6.44 -1.65
CA ALA A 139 10.99 -6.91 -2.82
C ALA A 139 9.47 -6.93 -2.58
N ALA A 140 9.04 -7.30 -1.38
CA ALA A 140 7.61 -7.43 -1.07
C ALA A 140 6.90 -6.08 -0.93
N CYS A 141 7.57 -5.01 -0.50
CA CYS A 141 6.96 -3.68 -0.48
C CYS A 141 6.67 -3.15 -1.90
N MET A 142 7.32 -3.70 -2.94
CA MET A 142 7.08 -3.37 -4.34
C MET A 142 5.85 -4.08 -4.94
N VAL A 143 5.14 -4.91 -4.18
CA VAL A 143 3.94 -5.63 -4.69
C VAL A 143 2.83 -4.64 -5.06
N GLU A 144 2.65 -3.56 -4.31
CA GLU A 144 1.64 -2.54 -4.61
C GLU A 144 1.90 -1.88 -5.96
N PRO A 145 3.05 -1.22 -6.25
CA PRO A 145 3.31 -0.62 -7.55
C PRO A 145 3.41 -1.68 -8.68
N SER A 146 3.82 -2.91 -8.38
CA SER A 146 3.79 -4.03 -9.34
C SER A 146 2.36 -4.34 -9.78
N ALA A 147 1.40 -4.35 -8.84
CA ALA A 147 -0.01 -4.59 -9.15
C ALA A 147 -0.59 -3.50 -10.06
N VAL A 148 -0.20 -2.24 -9.86
CA VAL A 148 -0.58 -1.12 -10.74
C VAL A 148 -0.05 -1.35 -12.17
N SER A 149 1.22 -1.72 -12.29
CA SER A 149 1.87 -1.97 -13.59
C SER A 149 1.27 -3.17 -14.30
N LEU A 150 1.04 -4.28 -13.58
CA LEU A 150 0.41 -5.49 -14.12
C LEU A 150 -1.02 -5.21 -14.59
N HIS A 151 -1.78 -4.43 -13.84
CA HIS A 151 -3.13 -4.04 -14.24
C HIS A 151 -3.12 -3.24 -15.56
N ALA A 152 -2.22 -2.29 -15.71
CA ALA A 152 -2.07 -1.53 -16.95
C ALA A 152 -1.72 -2.42 -18.15
N VAL A 153 -0.80 -3.36 -17.99
CA VAL A 153 -0.41 -4.33 -19.03
C VAL A 153 -1.60 -5.22 -19.40
N ASN A 154 -2.36 -5.70 -18.42
CA ASN A 154 -3.57 -6.51 -18.67
C ASN A 154 -4.63 -5.73 -19.46
N LEU A 155 -4.83 -4.45 -19.16
CA LEU A 155 -5.77 -3.60 -19.90
C LEU A 155 -5.33 -3.34 -21.34
N ALA A 156 -4.03 -3.32 -21.61
CA ALA A 156 -3.49 -3.14 -22.97
C ALA A 156 -3.77 -4.33 -23.90
N SER A 157 -4.19 -5.49 -23.35
CA SER A 157 -4.54 -6.70 -24.12
C SER A 157 -3.44 -7.13 -25.09
N ILE A 158 -2.17 -7.06 -24.66
CA ILE A 158 -0.97 -7.38 -25.46
C ILE A 158 -1.02 -8.85 -25.87
N LYS A 159 -0.65 -9.14 -27.13
CA LYS A 159 -0.61 -10.48 -27.72
C LYS A 159 0.82 -10.86 -28.08
N ILE A 160 1.05 -12.17 -28.18
CA ILE A 160 2.35 -12.70 -28.67
C ILE A 160 2.65 -12.14 -30.06
N GLY A 161 3.83 -11.53 -30.20
CA GLY A 161 4.30 -10.91 -31.44
C GLY A 161 4.04 -9.41 -31.52
N ASP A 162 3.30 -8.83 -30.57
CA ASP A 162 3.12 -7.37 -30.53
C ASP A 162 4.42 -6.64 -30.19
N THR A 163 4.55 -5.43 -30.72
CA THR A 163 5.61 -4.50 -30.32
C THR A 163 5.04 -3.50 -29.31
N VAL A 164 5.62 -3.44 -28.12
CA VAL A 164 5.17 -2.57 -27.02
C VAL A 164 6.16 -1.41 -26.85
N LEU A 165 5.65 -0.18 -26.87
CA LEU A 165 6.41 1.03 -26.53
C LEU A 165 6.02 1.48 -25.11
N ILE A 166 7.00 1.60 -24.21
CA ILE A 166 6.82 2.13 -22.86
C ILE A 166 7.53 3.47 -22.76
N ILE A 167 6.77 4.53 -22.40
CA ILE A 167 7.29 5.87 -22.22
C ILE A 167 7.41 6.16 -20.73
N GLY A 168 8.64 6.29 -20.25
CA GLY A 168 9.00 6.52 -18.85
C GLY A 168 9.71 5.31 -18.22
N GLY A 169 10.97 5.51 -17.83
CA GLY A 169 11.84 4.50 -17.21
C GLY A 169 11.83 4.52 -15.67
N GLY A 170 10.75 5.04 -15.05
CA GLY A 170 10.54 4.92 -13.59
C GLY A 170 10.07 3.52 -13.20
N ILE A 171 9.86 3.30 -11.90
CA ILE A 171 9.52 1.96 -11.38
C ILE A 171 8.30 1.34 -12.06
N ILE A 172 7.25 2.12 -12.33
CA ILE A 172 6.04 1.64 -13.01
C ILE A 172 6.36 1.19 -14.44
N GLY A 173 7.13 2.00 -15.20
CA GLY A 173 7.51 1.64 -16.57
C GLY A 173 8.43 0.43 -16.65
N LEU A 174 9.39 0.29 -15.72
CA LEU A 174 10.28 -0.87 -15.66
C LEU A 174 9.49 -2.15 -15.33
N MET A 175 8.56 -2.10 -14.38
CA MET A 175 7.68 -3.24 -14.07
C MET A 175 6.73 -3.57 -15.22
N ALA A 176 6.17 -2.55 -15.88
CA ALA A 176 5.34 -2.77 -17.07
C ALA A 176 6.12 -3.46 -18.20
N ALA A 177 7.40 -3.08 -18.40
CA ALA A 177 8.27 -3.74 -19.38
C ALA A 177 8.51 -5.22 -19.02
N GLU A 178 8.68 -5.53 -17.74
CA GLU A 178 8.86 -6.90 -17.27
C GLU A 178 7.60 -7.75 -17.47
N PHE A 179 6.42 -7.19 -17.19
CA PHE A 179 5.15 -7.88 -17.36
C PHE A 179 4.68 -8.00 -18.82
N ALA A 180 5.20 -7.16 -19.72
CA ALA A 180 4.87 -7.21 -21.14
C ALA A 180 5.72 -8.20 -21.96
N LYS A 181 6.74 -8.84 -21.34
CA LYS A 181 7.57 -9.89 -21.98
C LYS A 181 6.82 -11.20 -22.08
#